data_125794a5ecb326544ead52c7dd41ef95
#
_entry.id   125794a5ecb326544ead52c7dd41ef95
#
_cell.length_a   1.000
_cell.length_b   1.000
_cell.length_c   1.000
_cell.angle_alpha   90.00
_cell.angle_beta   90.00
_cell.angle_gamma   90.00
#
_symmetry.space_group_name_H-M   'P 1'
#
loop_
_entity.id
_entity.type
_entity.pdbx_description
1 polymer ?
#
loop_
_entity_poly.entity_id
_entity_poly.type
_entity_poly.pdbx_seq_one_letter_code
_entity_poly.pdbx_strand_id
1 'polypeptide(L)'
;MNIPISETNKSALLVAQEAATISGNYIQSRFNTEMKISFKGRTDIVTDVDTQSEKLAIDYLKSEYPHHNILSEESDPFDQGSEYTWIIDPIDGTKNYASGIPHFCVVVALGITDPVTRTIDIIVGVTFDPVRNEMFVAEKGQGAFLNGEPIHISDKSKVIDSILGFDLGFVDDKATSALAMIHQDLWPNLQGFRLMGSSALGLAYAACSRIDLYFHHSLSAWDVASGLLLVREAGGEVHTKTGEPAHIFSGSIIASNSSILKDFDKVTTLSTWRIL
;
A
#
# COMPACT_ATOMS: atom_id res chain seq x y z
N MET A 1 -20.60 -11.54 -3.20
CA MET A 1 -20.13 -10.43 -4.06
C MET A 1 -19.68 -11.05 -5.36
N ASN A 2 -20.08 -10.53 -6.52
CA ASN A 2 -19.57 -11.05 -7.80
C ASN A 2 -18.31 -10.27 -8.17
N ILE A 3 -17.17 -10.94 -8.14
CA ILE A 3 -15.92 -10.38 -8.68
C ILE A 3 -15.97 -10.55 -10.21
N PRO A 4 -15.67 -9.50 -11.00
CA PRO A 4 -15.80 -9.54 -12.43
C PRO A 4 -14.79 -10.51 -13.07
N ILE A 5 -15.20 -11.12 -14.18
CA ILE A 5 -14.35 -11.96 -15.04
C ILE A 5 -13.96 -11.14 -16.26
N SER A 6 -12.71 -11.27 -16.71
CA SER A 6 -12.16 -10.52 -17.83
C SER A 6 -12.69 -10.98 -19.20
N GLU A 7 -12.43 -10.18 -20.24
CA GLU A 7 -12.76 -10.52 -21.65
C GLU A 7 -12.11 -11.85 -22.08
N THR A 8 -10.98 -12.23 -21.51
CA THR A 8 -10.30 -13.51 -21.78
C THR A 8 -10.66 -14.61 -20.79
N ASN A 9 -11.71 -14.41 -19.99
CA ASN A 9 -12.23 -15.37 -19.00
C ASN A 9 -11.26 -15.67 -17.84
N LYS A 10 -10.44 -14.68 -17.43
CA LYS A 10 -9.57 -14.76 -16.27
C LYS A 10 -10.24 -14.15 -15.04
N SER A 11 -9.88 -14.62 -13.84
CA SER A 11 -10.28 -13.94 -12.60
C SER A 11 -9.59 -12.60 -12.46
N ALA A 12 -10.22 -11.65 -11.75
CA ALA A 12 -9.62 -10.34 -11.49
C ALA A 12 -8.31 -10.44 -10.72
N LEU A 13 -8.18 -11.41 -9.80
CA LEU A 13 -6.93 -11.66 -9.09
C LEU A 13 -5.81 -12.10 -10.04
N LEU A 14 -6.08 -13.00 -10.98
CA LEU A 14 -5.08 -13.41 -11.96
C LEU A 14 -4.64 -12.24 -12.85
N VAL A 15 -5.59 -11.43 -13.32
CA VAL A 15 -5.28 -10.25 -14.13
C VAL A 15 -4.46 -9.23 -13.34
N ALA A 16 -4.77 -9.00 -12.05
CA ALA A 16 -3.97 -8.12 -11.19
C ALA A 16 -2.53 -8.63 -11.01
N GLN A 17 -2.35 -9.95 -10.80
CA GLN A 17 -1.02 -10.58 -10.69
C GLN A 17 -0.22 -10.47 -11.99
N GLU A 18 -0.85 -10.68 -13.14
CA GLU A 18 -0.21 -10.54 -14.46
C GLU A 18 0.19 -9.08 -14.73
N ALA A 19 -0.69 -8.10 -14.44
CA ALA A 19 -0.38 -6.68 -14.55
C ALA A 19 0.80 -6.28 -13.67
N ALA A 20 0.78 -6.69 -12.40
CA ALA A 20 1.87 -6.43 -11.46
C ALA A 20 3.18 -7.10 -11.90
N THR A 21 3.12 -8.29 -12.48
CA THR A 21 4.29 -9.01 -13.03
C THR A 21 4.87 -8.28 -14.24
N ILE A 22 4.03 -7.82 -15.17
CA ILE A 22 4.47 -7.06 -16.35
C ILE A 22 5.23 -5.80 -15.93
N SER A 23 4.62 -4.99 -15.05
CA SER A 23 5.25 -3.79 -14.47
C SER A 23 6.49 -4.12 -13.67
N GLY A 24 6.42 -5.09 -12.77
CA GLY A 24 7.52 -5.49 -11.90
C GLY A 24 8.76 -5.98 -12.67
N ASN A 25 8.56 -6.79 -13.72
CA ASN A 25 9.65 -7.22 -14.57
C ASN A 25 10.30 -6.05 -15.32
N TYR A 26 9.49 -5.09 -15.77
CA TYR A 26 10.01 -3.89 -16.41
C TYR A 26 10.85 -3.06 -15.45
N ILE A 27 10.32 -2.70 -14.26
CA ILE A 27 11.06 -1.89 -13.28
C ILE A 27 12.32 -2.60 -12.80
N GLN A 28 12.28 -3.93 -12.61
CA GLN A 28 13.46 -4.71 -12.26
C GLN A 28 14.53 -4.67 -13.36
N SER A 29 14.15 -4.76 -14.63
CA SER A 29 15.08 -4.70 -15.76
C SER A 29 15.78 -3.34 -15.89
N ARG A 30 15.14 -2.27 -15.37
CA ARG A 30 15.63 -0.89 -15.39
C ARG A 30 16.34 -0.48 -14.09
N PHE A 31 16.26 -1.30 -13.04
CA PHE A 31 16.88 -1.01 -11.74
C PHE A 31 18.40 -0.89 -11.86
N ASN A 32 18.97 0.15 -11.25
CA ASN A 32 20.39 0.51 -11.35
C ASN A 32 20.88 0.83 -12.79
N THR A 33 19.98 1.18 -13.70
CA THR A 33 20.33 1.73 -15.01
C THR A 33 20.14 3.25 -15.05
N GLU A 34 20.60 3.91 -16.09
CA GLU A 34 20.34 5.34 -16.29
C GLU A 34 18.84 5.60 -16.43
N MET A 35 18.33 6.61 -15.71
CA MET A 35 16.95 7.03 -15.71
C MET A 35 16.82 8.55 -15.70
N LYS A 36 15.72 9.07 -16.22
CA LYS A 36 15.39 10.50 -16.15
C LYS A 36 14.54 10.75 -14.92
N ILE A 37 15.01 11.62 -14.02
CA ILE A 37 14.29 12.02 -12.81
C ILE A 37 13.67 13.39 -13.03
N SER A 38 12.40 13.53 -12.70
CA SER A 38 11.65 14.79 -12.67
C SER A 38 11.07 15.01 -11.28
N PHE A 39 10.72 16.25 -10.95
CA PHE A 39 10.19 16.61 -9.64
C PHE A 39 8.74 17.03 -9.77
N LYS A 40 7.83 16.36 -9.04
CA LYS A 40 6.42 16.74 -8.88
C LYS A 40 6.25 17.81 -7.78
N GLY A 41 7.23 17.92 -6.87
CA GLY A 41 7.24 18.83 -5.73
C GLY A 41 8.64 19.00 -5.14
N ARG A 42 8.75 19.57 -3.93
CA ARG A 42 10.05 19.82 -3.27
C ARG A 42 10.90 18.56 -3.09
N THR A 43 10.27 17.47 -2.72
CA THR A 43 10.94 16.19 -2.44
C THR A 43 10.23 15.00 -3.09
N ASP A 44 9.24 15.26 -3.91
CA ASP A 44 8.49 14.25 -4.64
C ASP A 44 9.05 14.10 -6.05
N ILE A 45 9.46 12.89 -6.41
CA ILE A 45 10.12 12.57 -7.67
C ILE A 45 9.35 11.53 -8.46
N VAL A 46 9.48 11.63 -9.77
CA VAL A 46 9.03 10.63 -10.74
C VAL A 46 10.13 10.32 -11.71
N THR A 47 10.24 9.10 -12.17
CA THR A 47 11.19 8.71 -13.22
C THR A 47 10.47 8.33 -14.51
N ASP A 48 11.21 8.29 -15.62
CA ASP A 48 10.70 7.75 -16.89
C ASP A 48 10.30 6.27 -16.75
N VAL A 49 10.82 5.58 -15.73
CA VAL A 49 10.50 4.19 -15.46
C VAL A 49 9.11 4.07 -14.83
N ASP A 50 8.71 4.96 -13.90
CA ASP A 50 7.36 5.00 -13.31
C ASP A 50 6.30 5.14 -14.41
N THR A 51 6.47 6.17 -15.27
CA THR A 51 5.52 6.45 -16.36
C THR A 51 5.38 5.28 -17.34
N GLN A 52 6.49 4.63 -17.71
CA GLN A 52 6.44 3.50 -18.63
C GLN A 52 5.89 2.24 -17.96
N SER A 53 6.19 2.00 -16.69
CA SER A 53 5.65 0.90 -15.89
C SER A 53 4.14 1.01 -15.76
N GLU A 54 3.65 2.22 -15.43
CA GLU A 54 2.22 2.50 -15.36
C GLU A 54 1.52 2.23 -16.69
N LYS A 55 2.10 2.74 -17.79
CA LYS A 55 1.53 2.51 -19.12
C LYS A 55 1.38 1.03 -19.44
N LEU A 56 2.36 0.21 -19.12
CA LEU A 56 2.32 -1.24 -19.35
C LEU A 56 1.18 -1.91 -18.57
N ALA A 57 1.01 -1.56 -17.28
CA ALA A 57 -0.07 -2.07 -16.45
C ALA A 57 -1.44 -1.64 -17.00
N ILE A 58 -1.60 -0.34 -17.30
CA ILE A 58 -2.86 0.22 -17.81
C ILE A 58 -3.24 -0.41 -19.15
N ASP A 59 -2.31 -0.53 -20.09
CA ASP A 59 -2.57 -1.12 -21.40
C ASP A 59 -3.05 -2.58 -21.26
N TYR A 60 -2.43 -3.35 -20.36
CA TYR A 60 -2.84 -4.71 -20.08
C TYR A 60 -4.22 -4.78 -19.41
N LEU A 61 -4.47 -3.96 -18.36
CA LEU A 61 -5.77 -3.92 -17.67
C LEU A 61 -6.90 -3.51 -18.61
N LYS A 62 -6.68 -2.53 -19.49
CA LYS A 62 -7.66 -2.12 -20.49
C LYS A 62 -7.94 -3.20 -21.52
N SER A 63 -6.98 -4.06 -21.86
CA SER A 63 -7.21 -5.19 -22.76
C SER A 63 -8.08 -6.27 -22.14
N GLU A 64 -8.00 -6.46 -20.81
CA GLU A 64 -8.79 -7.45 -20.07
C GLU A 64 -10.12 -6.91 -19.55
N TYR A 65 -10.19 -5.60 -19.21
CA TYR A 65 -11.36 -4.91 -18.65
C TYR A 65 -11.54 -3.52 -19.29
N PRO A 66 -11.96 -3.43 -20.55
CA PRO A 66 -12.00 -2.19 -21.32
C PRO A 66 -12.97 -1.12 -20.77
N HIS A 67 -13.94 -1.55 -19.94
CA HIS A 67 -15.00 -0.67 -19.40
C HIS A 67 -14.82 -0.32 -17.92
N HIS A 68 -13.71 -0.75 -17.28
CA HIS A 68 -13.43 -0.38 -15.90
C HIS A 68 -12.77 1.00 -15.81
N ASN A 69 -13.00 1.68 -14.69
CA ASN A 69 -12.26 2.90 -14.35
C ASN A 69 -10.82 2.56 -13.97
N ILE A 70 -9.92 3.54 -14.11
CA ILE A 70 -8.52 3.44 -13.66
C ILE A 70 -8.18 4.69 -12.87
N LEU A 71 -7.58 4.49 -11.70
CA LEU A 71 -6.96 5.49 -10.85
C LEU A 71 -5.50 5.10 -10.65
N SER A 72 -4.57 5.93 -11.10
CA SER A 72 -3.14 5.65 -11.00
C SER A 72 -2.36 6.88 -10.57
N GLU A 73 -1.09 6.69 -10.18
CA GLU A 73 -0.29 7.77 -9.62
C GLU A 73 0.16 8.80 -10.66
N GLU A 74 0.55 8.34 -11.87
CA GLU A 74 1.25 9.16 -12.85
C GLU A 74 0.34 9.71 -13.95
N SER A 75 -0.88 9.19 -14.07
CA SER A 75 -1.85 9.60 -15.10
C SER A 75 -3.12 10.17 -14.49
N ASP A 76 -3.80 11.02 -15.28
CA ASP A 76 -5.14 11.48 -14.93
C ASP A 76 -6.12 10.30 -14.82
N PRO A 77 -7.08 10.33 -13.89
CA PRO A 77 -8.08 9.29 -13.74
C PRO A 77 -8.84 9.02 -15.04
N PHE A 78 -8.95 7.75 -15.40
CA PHE A 78 -9.76 7.30 -16.53
C PHE A 78 -11.12 6.80 -16.02
N ASP A 79 -12.16 7.60 -16.19
CA ASP A 79 -13.51 7.32 -15.71
C ASP A 79 -14.43 6.88 -16.87
N GLN A 80 -14.97 5.67 -16.77
CA GLN A 80 -15.92 5.06 -17.71
C GLN A 80 -17.33 4.95 -17.12
N GLY A 81 -17.57 5.51 -15.92
CA GLY A 81 -18.83 5.35 -15.19
C GLY A 81 -19.03 3.92 -14.65
N SER A 82 -17.99 3.12 -14.56
CA SER A 82 -18.03 1.77 -14.02
C SER A 82 -18.18 1.77 -12.50
N GLU A 83 -18.80 0.74 -11.94
CA GLU A 83 -18.71 0.49 -10.50
C GLU A 83 -17.33 -0.03 -10.08
N TYR A 84 -16.54 -0.56 -11.00
CA TYR A 84 -15.22 -1.12 -10.77
C TYR A 84 -14.11 -0.13 -11.14
N THR A 85 -13.12 -0.01 -10.26
CA THR A 85 -11.95 0.86 -10.46
C THR A 85 -10.67 0.08 -10.17
N TRP A 86 -9.79 -0.02 -11.17
CA TRP A 86 -8.41 -0.46 -10.97
C TRP A 86 -7.59 0.68 -10.38
N ILE A 87 -6.79 0.36 -9.34
CA ILE A 87 -5.94 1.31 -8.64
C ILE A 87 -4.51 0.82 -8.76
N ILE A 88 -3.60 1.70 -9.24
CA ILE A 88 -2.25 1.31 -9.63
C ILE A 88 -1.24 2.28 -9.01
N ASP A 89 -0.18 1.71 -8.42
CA ASP A 89 1.07 2.40 -8.17
C ASP A 89 2.17 1.68 -8.95
N PRO A 90 2.78 2.32 -9.95
CA PRO A 90 3.78 1.68 -10.79
C PRO A 90 5.10 1.41 -10.06
N ILE A 91 5.47 2.26 -9.07
CA ILE A 91 6.66 2.08 -8.22
C ILE A 91 6.41 2.72 -6.85
N ASP A 92 5.75 2.02 -5.93
CA ASP A 92 5.74 2.47 -4.55
C ASP A 92 7.15 2.37 -3.97
N GLY A 93 7.70 3.51 -3.57
CA GLY A 93 9.08 3.66 -3.16
C GLY A 93 10.00 4.21 -4.26
N THR A 94 9.54 5.13 -5.11
CA THR A 94 10.32 5.77 -6.19
C THR A 94 11.65 6.35 -5.71
N LYS A 95 11.73 6.92 -4.48
CA LYS A 95 12.98 7.41 -3.91
C LYS A 95 13.99 6.30 -3.62
N ASN A 96 13.52 5.17 -3.09
CA ASN A 96 14.35 3.99 -2.89
C ASN A 96 14.86 3.49 -4.25
N TYR A 97 13.96 3.37 -5.22
CA TYR A 97 14.29 2.94 -6.58
C TYR A 97 15.36 3.83 -7.22
N ALA A 98 15.14 5.14 -7.23
CA ALA A 98 16.07 6.12 -7.82
C ALA A 98 17.44 6.19 -7.11
N SER A 99 17.45 5.80 -5.82
CA SER A 99 18.68 5.76 -5.01
C SER A 99 19.41 4.40 -5.06
N GLY A 100 18.92 3.43 -5.83
CA GLY A 100 19.50 2.09 -5.88
C GLY A 100 19.23 1.24 -4.62
N ILE A 101 18.24 1.63 -3.79
CA ILE A 101 17.85 0.87 -2.61
C ILE A 101 16.81 -0.18 -3.06
N PRO A 102 17.10 -1.50 -2.89
CA PRO A 102 16.23 -2.56 -3.40
C PRO A 102 15.01 -2.80 -2.47
N HIS A 103 14.20 -1.76 -2.26
CA HIS A 103 13.01 -1.79 -1.42
C HIS A 103 11.91 -0.92 -2.04
N PHE A 104 11.19 -1.48 -2.98
CA PHE A 104 10.10 -0.88 -3.77
C PHE A 104 9.22 -2.00 -4.32
N CYS A 105 8.00 -1.65 -4.72
CA CYS A 105 7.06 -2.63 -5.28
C CYS A 105 6.13 -2.00 -6.31
N VAL A 106 5.35 -2.84 -6.97
CA VAL A 106 4.20 -2.48 -7.80
C VAL A 106 2.92 -2.78 -7.03
N VAL A 107 1.96 -1.89 -7.09
CA VAL A 107 0.61 -2.09 -6.55
C VAL A 107 -0.40 -2.17 -7.67
N VAL A 108 -1.24 -3.22 -7.65
CA VAL A 108 -2.44 -3.34 -8.49
C VAL A 108 -3.60 -3.81 -7.63
N ALA A 109 -4.65 -3.01 -7.55
CA ALA A 109 -5.84 -3.34 -6.78
C ALA A 109 -7.11 -3.11 -7.59
N LEU A 110 -8.15 -3.86 -7.30
CA LEU A 110 -9.51 -3.66 -7.84
C LEU A 110 -10.43 -3.28 -6.69
N GLY A 111 -11.12 -2.15 -6.85
CA GLY A 111 -12.15 -1.70 -5.94
C GLY A 111 -13.53 -1.67 -6.59
N ILE A 112 -14.56 -1.82 -5.76
CA ILE A 112 -15.96 -1.62 -6.13
C ILE A 112 -16.50 -0.38 -5.43
N THR A 113 -17.14 0.51 -6.19
CA THR A 113 -17.74 1.74 -5.67
C THR A 113 -19.12 1.47 -5.10
N ASP A 114 -19.33 1.77 -3.83
CA ASP A 114 -20.66 1.76 -3.22
C ASP A 114 -21.51 2.89 -3.86
N PRO A 115 -22.68 2.58 -4.42
CA PRO A 115 -23.49 3.56 -5.14
C PRO A 115 -24.09 4.65 -4.23
N VAL A 116 -24.20 4.38 -2.93
CA VAL A 116 -24.81 5.30 -1.94
C VAL A 116 -23.75 6.17 -1.28
N THR A 117 -22.72 5.54 -0.69
CA THR A 117 -21.66 6.24 0.05
C THR A 117 -20.57 6.79 -0.84
N ARG A 118 -20.46 6.30 -2.08
CA ARG A 118 -19.39 6.61 -3.05
C ARG A 118 -17.99 6.23 -2.56
N THR A 119 -17.93 5.41 -1.52
CA THR A 119 -16.66 4.82 -1.06
C THR A 119 -16.24 3.68 -1.99
N ILE A 120 -14.95 3.49 -2.16
CA ILE A 120 -14.39 2.37 -2.91
C ILE A 120 -13.92 1.31 -1.90
N ASP A 121 -14.51 0.13 -2.00
CA ASP A 121 -14.16 -1.04 -1.20
C ASP A 121 -13.24 -1.96 -2.02
N ILE A 122 -12.05 -2.24 -1.52
CA ILE A 122 -11.06 -3.06 -2.24
C ILE A 122 -11.46 -4.53 -2.15
N ILE A 123 -11.55 -5.17 -3.31
CA ILE A 123 -11.98 -6.58 -3.46
C ILE A 123 -10.86 -7.50 -3.96
N VAL A 124 -9.83 -6.94 -4.61
CA VAL A 124 -8.59 -7.62 -5.00
C VAL A 124 -7.43 -6.70 -4.72
N GLY A 125 -6.35 -7.20 -4.14
CA GLY A 125 -5.13 -6.45 -3.88
C GLY A 125 -3.88 -7.28 -4.17
N VAL A 126 -2.94 -6.68 -4.91
CA VAL A 126 -1.64 -7.26 -5.24
C VAL A 126 -0.56 -6.24 -4.94
N THR A 127 0.46 -6.67 -4.19
CA THR A 127 1.72 -5.94 -3.98
C THR A 127 2.86 -6.86 -4.43
N PHE A 128 3.61 -6.46 -5.45
CA PHE A 128 4.70 -7.26 -6.01
C PHE A 128 6.05 -6.59 -5.80
N ASP A 129 6.92 -7.19 -4.98
CA ASP A 129 8.34 -6.86 -4.86
C ASP A 129 9.13 -7.66 -5.90
N PRO A 130 9.57 -7.03 -7.00
CA PRO A 130 10.26 -7.77 -8.06
C PRO A 130 11.70 -8.14 -7.70
N VAL A 131 12.31 -7.45 -6.73
CA VAL A 131 13.69 -7.71 -6.32
C VAL A 131 13.77 -9.02 -5.53
N ARG A 132 12.79 -9.25 -4.64
CA ARG A 132 12.71 -10.47 -3.82
C ARG A 132 11.88 -11.55 -4.47
N ASN A 133 11.21 -11.24 -5.61
CA ASN A 133 10.21 -12.08 -6.24
C ASN A 133 9.11 -12.50 -5.25
N GLU A 134 8.61 -11.51 -4.51
CA GLU A 134 7.57 -11.69 -3.50
C GLU A 134 6.26 -11.08 -3.99
N MET A 135 5.27 -11.95 -4.20
CA MET A 135 3.93 -11.59 -4.64
C MET A 135 2.96 -11.73 -3.46
N PHE A 136 2.59 -10.60 -2.84
CA PHE A 136 1.56 -10.54 -1.83
C PHE A 136 0.22 -10.34 -2.49
N VAL A 137 -0.75 -11.20 -2.20
CA VAL A 137 -2.08 -11.15 -2.81
C VAL A 137 -3.17 -11.33 -1.77
N ALA A 138 -4.30 -10.65 -1.98
CA ALA A 138 -5.52 -10.88 -1.24
C ALA A 138 -6.74 -10.74 -2.17
N GLU A 139 -7.73 -11.58 -1.96
CA GLU A 139 -9.07 -11.46 -2.52
C GLU A 139 -10.06 -11.45 -1.35
N LYS A 140 -11.03 -10.56 -1.38
CA LYS A 140 -11.95 -10.33 -0.26
C LYS A 140 -12.69 -11.59 0.16
N GLY A 141 -12.50 -12.00 1.43
CA GLY A 141 -13.06 -13.20 2.02
C GLY A 141 -12.31 -14.49 1.70
N GLN A 142 -11.14 -14.43 1.05
CA GLN A 142 -10.34 -15.62 0.68
C GLN A 142 -9.02 -15.71 1.46
N GLY A 143 -8.70 -14.70 2.30
CA GLY A 143 -7.43 -14.62 3.00
C GLY A 143 -6.34 -13.89 2.21
N ALA A 144 -5.17 -13.75 2.83
CA ALA A 144 -3.98 -13.15 2.24
C ALA A 144 -2.86 -14.18 2.07
N PHE A 145 -2.07 -14.03 1.02
CA PHE A 145 -1.04 -15.00 0.64
C PHE A 145 0.25 -14.28 0.19
N LEU A 146 1.39 -14.91 0.47
CA LEU A 146 2.71 -14.57 -0.08
C LEU A 146 3.20 -15.75 -0.93
N ASN A 147 3.36 -15.54 -2.24
CA ASN A 147 3.78 -16.58 -3.18
C ASN A 147 2.96 -17.88 -3.08
N GLY A 148 1.65 -17.75 -2.82
CA GLY A 148 0.71 -18.86 -2.69
C GLY A 148 0.62 -19.47 -1.27
N GLU A 149 1.48 -19.09 -0.34
CA GLU A 149 1.43 -19.54 1.06
C GLU A 149 0.61 -18.56 1.90
N PRO A 150 -0.32 -19.04 2.75
CA PRO A 150 -1.12 -18.18 3.62
C PRO A 150 -0.25 -17.34 4.57
N ILE A 151 -0.62 -16.08 4.75
CA ILE A 151 0.04 -15.18 5.70
C ILE A 151 -0.95 -14.69 6.75
N HIS A 152 -0.43 -14.35 7.93
CA HIS A 152 -1.19 -13.86 9.05
C HIS A 152 -0.48 -12.69 9.71
N ILE A 153 -1.29 -11.76 10.26
CA ILE A 153 -0.79 -10.66 11.07
C ILE A 153 -0.13 -11.18 12.35
N SER A 154 0.76 -10.38 12.96
CA SER A 154 1.41 -10.70 14.23
C SER A 154 0.41 -11.05 15.34
N ASP A 155 0.77 -12.00 16.21
CA ASP A 155 0.00 -12.41 17.40
C ASP A 155 0.44 -11.68 18.68
N LYS A 156 1.44 -10.79 18.60
CA LYS A 156 1.88 -9.98 19.73
C LYS A 156 0.76 -9.06 20.22
N SER A 157 0.85 -8.62 21.46
CA SER A 157 -0.22 -7.86 22.11
C SER A 157 0.20 -6.49 22.63
N LYS A 158 1.50 -6.17 22.60
CA LYS A 158 2.04 -4.93 23.17
C LYS A 158 3.05 -4.27 22.24
N VAL A 159 3.04 -2.94 22.25
CA VAL A 159 3.99 -2.13 21.49
C VAL A 159 5.44 -2.39 21.92
N ILE A 160 5.68 -2.62 23.24
CA ILE A 160 7.03 -2.88 23.75
C ILE A 160 7.68 -4.13 23.15
N ASP A 161 6.88 -5.11 22.76
CA ASP A 161 7.36 -6.36 22.16
C ASP A 161 7.42 -6.29 20.62
N SER A 162 7.14 -5.10 20.05
CA SER A 162 6.87 -4.95 18.62
C SER A 162 8.01 -4.28 17.86
N ILE A 163 8.14 -4.65 16.59
CA ILE A 163 8.88 -3.91 15.57
C ILE A 163 7.87 -3.07 14.78
N LEU A 164 8.07 -1.75 14.76
CA LEU A 164 7.20 -0.82 14.06
C LEU A 164 7.82 -0.40 12.73
N GLY A 165 7.00 -0.40 11.68
CA GLY A 165 7.30 0.27 10.42
C GLY A 165 6.58 1.61 10.35
N PHE A 166 7.19 2.59 9.70
CA PHE A 166 6.56 3.89 9.47
C PHE A 166 7.19 4.62 8.29
N ASP A 167 6.49 5.64 7.81
CA ASP A 167 7.03 6.62 6.88
C ASP A 167 6.56 8.04 7.25
N LEU A 168 7.28 9.05 6.77
CA LEU A 168 7.10 10.44 7.20
C LEU A 168 6.25 11.29 6.24
N GLY A 169 6.07 10.83 4.99
CA GLY A 169 5.38 11.61 3.96
C GLY A 169 6.14 12.91 3.60
N PHE A 170 5.42 13.84 2.95
CA PHE A 170 6.00 15.07 2.41
C PHE A 170 5.56 16.34 3.15
N VAL A 171 4.76 16.22 4.22
CA VAL A 171 4.22 17.34 4.99
C VAL A 171 5.06 17.56 6.24
N ASP A 172 5.82 18.66 6.29
CA ASP A 172 6.84 18.93 7.32
C ASP A 172 6.30 18.86 8.76
N ASP A 173 5.14 19.47 9.05
CA ASP A 173 4.56 19.46 10.40
C ASP A 173 4.11 18.07 10.83
N LYS A 174 3.53 17.30 9.91
CA LYS A 174 3.13 15.91 10.15
C LYS A 174 4.34 15.00 10.37
N ALA A 175 5.38 15.15 9.56
CA ALA A 175 6.63 14.42 9.73
C ALA A 175 7.30 14.74 11.08
N THR A 176 7.36 16.01 11.45
CA THR A 176 7.90 16.47 12.74
C THR A 176 7.10 15.88 13.91
N SER A 177 5.76 15.89 13.84
CA SER A 177 4.92 15.33 14.90
C SER A 177 5.06 13.81 15.01
N ALA A 178 5.23 13.09 13.91
CA ALA A 178 5.50 11.66 13.91
C ALA A 178 6.85 11.31 14.57
N LEU A 179 7.90 12.07 14.26
CA LEU A 179 9.21 11.90 14.89
C LEU A 179 9.17 12.22 16.38
N ALA A 180 8.43 13.27 16.78
CA ALA A 180 8.21 13.61 18.18
C ALA A 180 7.50 12.48 18.93
N MET A 181 6.44 11.91 18.36
CA MET A 181 5.72 10.76 18.91
C MET A 181 6.66 9.55 19.08
N ILE A 182 7.45 9.23 18.07
CA ILE A 182 8.40 8.11 18.15
C ILE A 182 9.38 8.35 19.29
N HIS A 183 9.95 9.55 19.42
CA HIS A 183 10.94 9.86 20.43
C HIS A 183 10.36 9.94 21.85
N GLN A 184 9.20 10.54 22.02
CA GLN A 184 8.64 10.86 23.33
C GLN A 184 7.77 9.73 23.88
N ASP A 185 6.97 9.09 23.04
CA ASP A 185 5.93 8.16 23.47
C ASP A 185 6.33 6.70 23.26
N LEU A 186 7.06 6.39 22.16
CA LEU A 186 7.38 5.02 21.78
C LEU A 186 8.77 4.59 22.22
N TRP A 187 9.78 5.43 22.02
CA TRP A 187 11.15 5.11 22.43
C TRP A 187 11.38 5.43 23.93
N PRO A 188 12.03 4.54 24.73
CA PRO A 188 12.66 3.28 24.37
C PRO A 188 11.75 2.03 24.51
N ASN A 189 10.44 2.19 24.56
CA ASN A 189 9.46 1.15 24.88
C ASN A 189 9.01 0.35 23.64
N LEU A 190 9.94 -0.02 22.78
CA LEU A 190 9.69 -0.92 21.64
C LEU A 190 10.96 -1.70 21.26
N GLN A 191 10.82 -2.82 20.54
CA GLN A 191 11.98 -3.61 20.10
C GLN A 191 12.78 -2.90 19.00
N GLY A 192 12.15 -2.09 18.19
CA GLY A 192 12.81 -1.33 17.13
C GLY A 192 11.82 -0.79 16.12
N PHE A 193 12.30 0.09 15.24
CA PHE A 193 11.50 0.66 14.17
C PHE A 193 12.23 0.62 12.83
N ARG A 194 11.45 0.74 11.75
CA ARG A 194 11.91 0.77 10.37
C ARG A 194 11.26 1.94 9.66
N LEU A 195 12.08 2.80 9.05
CA LEU A 195 11.63 3.75 8.05
C LEU A 195 11.64 3.00 6.72
N MET A 196 10.46 2.79 6.13
CA MET A 196 10.30 1.87 5.01
C MET A 196 10.64 2.52 3.67
N GLY A 197 10.12 3.71 3.41
CA GLY A 197 10.23 4.38 2.12
C GLY A 197 9.40 3.72 1.01
N SER A 198 8.48 2.84 1.40
CA SER A 198 7.49 2.15 0.57
C SER A 198 6.30 1.77 1.45
N SER A 199 5.19 2.44 1.25
CA SER A 199 3.99 2.27 2.07
C SER A 199 3.32 0.93 1.84
N ALA A 200 3.26 0.49 0.59
CA ALA A 200 2.67 -0.78 0.23
C ALA A 200 3.47 -1.97 0.77
N LEU A 201 4.83 -1.90 0.74
CA LEU A 201 5.66 -2.92 1.40
C LEU A 201 5.53 -2.85 2.92
N GLY A 202 5.39 -1.66 3.50
CA GLY A 202 5.12 -1.51 4.93
C GLY A 202 3.86 -2.25 5.36
N LEU A 203 2.76 -2.07 4.63
CA LEU A 203 1.50 -2.79 4.85
C LEU A 203 1.61 -4.30 4.58
N ALA A 204 2.28 -4.70 3.50
CA ALA A 204 2.51 -6.11 3.18
C ALA A 204 3.35 -6.81 4.25
N TYR A 205 4.35 -6.13 4.80
CA TYR A 205 5.19 -6.66 5.89
C TYR A 205 4.42 -6.75 7.21
N ALA A 206 3.51 -5.82 7.48
CA ALA A 206 2.60 -5.95 8.62
C ALA A 206 1.66 -7.16 8.43
N ALA A 207 1.07 -7.33 7.24
CA ALA A 207 0.18 -8.45 6.94
C ALA A 207 0.84 -9.83 7.12
N CYS A 208 2.17 -9.95 6.91
CA CYS A 208 2.91 -11.21 7.06
C CYS A 208 3.77 -11.29 8.34
N SER A 209 3.55 -10.46 9.33
CA SER A 209 4.25 -10.45 10.64
C SER A 209 5.76 -10.16 10.57
N ARG A 210 6.28 -9.60 9.47
CA ARG A 210 7.69 -9.15 9.40
C ARG A 210 7.92 -7.90 10.24
N ILE A 211 6.89 -7.05 10.33
CA ILE A 211 6.75 -5.99 11.32
C ILE A 211 5.38 -6.17 12.01
N ASP A 212 5.25 -5.64 13.20
CA ASP A 212 4.06 -5.89 14.02
C ASP A 212 3.01 -4.79 13.90
N LEU A 213 3.45 -3.59 13.51
CA LEU A 213 2.60 -2.44 13.26
C LEU A 213 3.22 -1.58 12.17
N TYR A 214 2.41 -1.05 11.27
CA TYR A 214 2.80 -0.02 10.32
C TYR A 214 1.91 1.20 10.47
N PHE A 215 2.48 2.41 10.47
CA PHE A 215 1.71 3.65 10.45
C PHE A 215 2.31 4.69 9.49
N HIS A 216 1.43 5.46 8.89
CA HIS A 216 1.79 6.56 8.00
C HIS A 216 0.70 7.65 8.00
N HIS A 217 1.08 8.85 7.54
CA HIS A 217 0.17 9.96 7.26
C HIS A 217 0.56 10.61 5.91
N SER A 218 -0.35 11.24 5.24
CA SER A 218 -0.15 11.80 3.89
C SER A 218 0.04 10.74 2.81
N LEU A 219 -0.98 9.90 2.65
CA LEU A 219 -1.06 8.81 1.71
C LEU A 219 -2.08 9.09 0.62
N SER A 220 -1.77 8.65 -0.58
CA SER A 220 -2.70 8.57 -1.71
C SER A 220 -3.41 7.21 -1.75
N ALA A 221 -4.42 7.09 -2.61
CA ALA A 221 -5.21 5.88 -2.73
C ALA A 221 -4.37 4.68 -3.17
N TRP A 222 -3.44 4.88 -4.08
CA TRP A 222 -2.59 3.84 -4.66
C TRP A 222 -1.55 3.30 -3.67
N ASP A 223 -1.04 4.12 -2.75
CA ASP A 223 -0.11 3.72 -1.69
C ASP A 223 -0.69 2.65 -0.75
N VAL A 224 -2.02 2.62 -0.60
CA VAL A 224 -2.69 1.82 0.44
C VAL A 224 -3.67 0.77 -0.09
N ALA A 225 -4.09 0.86 -1.35
CA ALA A 225 -5.20 0.06 -1.86
C ALA A 225 -5.01 -1.45 -1.62
N SER A 226 -3.92 -2.03 -2.10
CA SER A 226 -3.65 -3.47 -1.88
C SER A 226 -3.42 -3.79 -0.41
N GLY A 227 -2.67 -2.93 0.29
CA GLY A 227 -2.26 -3.13 1.67
C GLY A 227 -3.43 -3.16 2.65
N LEU A 228 -4.46 -2.33 2.45
CA LEU A 228 -5.69 -2.35 3.26
C LEU A 228 -6.36 -3.73 3.23
N LEU A 229 -6.46 -4.33 2.05
CA LEU A 229 -7.05 -5.66 1.90
C LEU A 229 -6.12 -6.74 2.46
N LEU A 230 -4.83 -6.70 2.15
CA LEU A 230 -3.83 -7.65 2.66
C LEU A 230 -3.87 -7.75 4.19
N VAL A 231 -3.83 -6.62 4.88
CA VAL A 231 -3.86 -6.60 6.35
C VAL A 231 -5.16 -7.17 6.90
N ARG A 232 -6.31 -6.79 6.32
CA ARG A 232 -7.63 -7.29 6.76
C ARG A 232 -7.79 -8.78 6.53
N GLU A 233 -7.43 -9.26 5.36
CA GLU A 233 -7.52 -10.68 5.01
C GLU A 233 -6.48 -11.54 5.76
N ALA A 234 -5.38 -10.94 6.25
CA ALA A 234 -4.44 -11.58 7.17
C ALA A 234 -4.93 -11.60 8.64
N GLY A 235 -6.13 -11.08 8.94
CA GLY A 235 -6.72 -11.04 10.28
C GLY A 235 -6.40 -9.80 11.10
N GLY A 236 -5.87 -8.74 10.46
CA GLY A 236 -5.59 -7.45 11.07
C GLY A 236 -6.69 -6.41 10.87
N GLU A 237 -6.42 -5.23 11.39
CA GLU A 237 -7.26 -4.05 11.23
C GLU A 237 -6.42 -2.87 10.72
N VAL A 238 -7.05 -1.96 10.00
CA VAL A 238 -6.42 -0.70 9.58
C VAL A 238 -7.31 0.45 9.99
N HIS A 239 -6.78 1.30 10.86
CA HIS A 239 -7.45 2.48 11.39
C HIS A 239 -6.76 3.77 10.90
N THR A 240 -7.50 4.86 10.92
CA THR A 240 -6.93 6.20 10.79
C THR A 240 -6.20 6.59 12.08
N LYS A 241 -5.45 7.68 12.06
CA LYS A 241 -4.84 8.23 13.28
C LYS A 241 -5.85 8.65 14.35
N THR A 242 -7.13 8.82 14.00
CA THR A 242 -8.24 9.14 14.92
C THR A 242 -8.99 7.91 15.43
N GLY A 243 -8.59 6.70 14.99
CA GLY A 243 -9.18 5.43 15.42
C GLY A 243 -10.35 4.93 14.58
N GLU A 244 -10.77 5.65 13.53
CA GLU A 244 -11.82 5.22 12.63
C GLU A 244 -11.29 4.17 11.64
N PRO A 245 -12.13 3.24 11.13
CA PRO A 245 -11.73 2.34 10.07
C PRO A 245 -11.18 3.10 8.85
N ALA A 246 -9.99 2.76 8.40
CA ALA A 246 -9.36 3.42 7.26
C ALA A 246 -9.97 2.94 5.93
N HIS A 247 -9.99 3.83 4.95
CA HIS A 247 -10.30 3.57 3.54
C HIS A 247 -9.24 4.23 2.65
N ILE A 248 -9.26 3.97 1.35
CA ILE A 248 -8.19 4.42 0.44
C ILE A 248 -7.98 5.94 0.40
N PHE A 249 -8.94 6.75 0.83
CA PHE A 249 -8.86 8.22 0.88
C PHE A 249 -8.70 8.76 2.30
N SER A 250 -8.37 7.93 3.29
CA SER A 250 -8.25 8.37 4.70
C SER A 250 -7.05 9.27 4.98
N GLY A 251 -6.03 9.25 4.11
CA GLY A 251 -4.81 10.07 4.24
C GLY A 251 -3.90 9.71 5.40
N SER A 252 -4.35 8.87 6.35
CA SER A 252 -3.53 8.32 7.45
C SER A 252 -3.95 6.90 7.77
N ILE A 253 -3.00 6.06 8.16
CA ILE A 253 -3.24 4.66 8.51
C ILE A 253 -2.41 4.23 9.72
N ILE A 254 -2.97 3.29 10.48
CA ILE A 254 -2.28 2.48 11.49
C ILE A 254 -2.77 1.05 11.27
N ALA A 255 -1.87 0.15 10.89
CA ALA A 255 -2.18 -1.23 10.53
C ALA A 255 -1.52 -2.20 11.49
N SER A 256 -2.30 -3.06 12.14
CA SER A 256 -1.84 -4.10 13.07
C SER A 256 -2.99 -5.04 13.44
N ASN A 257 -2.76 -5.93 14.41
CA ASN A 257 -3.85 -6.64 15.09
C ASN A 257 -4.54 -5.75 16.13
N SER A 258 -5.74 -6.11 16.55
CA SER A 258 -6.56 -5.33 17.48
C SER A 258 -5.90 -5.11 18.86
N SER A 259 -5.06 -6.01 19.33
CA SER A 259 -4.38 -5.89 20.63
C SER A 259 -3.29 -4.83 20.61
N ILE A 260 -2.43 -4.87 19.59
CA ILE A 260 -1.37 -3.88 19.39
C ILE A 260 -1.97 -2.50 19.09
N LEU A 261 -3.04 -2.41 18.28
CA LEU A 261 -3.74 -1.14 18.00
C LEU A 261 -4.23 -0.48 19.28
N LYS A 262 -4.87 -1.23 20.17
CA LYS A 262 -5.33 -0.73 21.47
C LYS A 262 -4.18 -0.27 22.37
N ASP A 263 -3.07 -0.98 22.39
CA ASP A 263 -1.90 -0.61 23.19
C ASP A 263 -1.19 0.62 22.60
N PHE A 264 -1.07 0.68 21.27
CA PHE A 264 -0.54 1.84 20.54
C PHE A 264 -1.39 3.09 20.75
N ASP A 265 -2.73 2.98 20.70
CA ASP A 265 -3.65 4.07 20.99
C ASP A 265 -3.47 4.60 22.41
N LYS A 266 -3.31 3.72 23.38
CA LYS A 266 -3.07 4.08 24.78
C LYS A 266 -1.75 4.81 24.95
N VAL A 267 -0.68 4.34 24.34
CA VAL A 267 0.66 4.92 24.44
C VAL A 267 0.73 6.27 23.74
N THR A 268 0.04 6.44 22.60
CA THR A 268 0.12 7.63 21.77
C THR A 268 -1.06 8.60 21.91
N THR A 269 -1.94 8.40 22.89
CA THR A 269 -3.20 9.16 23.04
C THR A 269 -3.04 10.65 23.18
N LEU A 270 -1.93 11.11 23.77
CA LEU A 270 -1.62 12.54 23.98
C LEU A 270 -0.64 13.10 22.95
N SER A 271 -0.24 12.29 21.98
CA SER A 271 0.68 12.70 20.93
C SER A 271 0.08 13.76 20.02
N THR A 272 0.85 14.80 19.71
CA THR A 272 0.48 15.83 18.72
C THR A 272 0.24 15.24 17.33
N TRP A 273 0.88 14.10 17.01
CA TRP A 273 0.65 13.37 15.76
C TRP A 273 -0.81 12.95 15.57
N ARG A 274 -1.52 12.65 16.67
CA ARG A 274 -2.94 12.28 16.62
C ARG A 274 -3.86 13.44 16.24
N ILE A 275 -3.42 14.66 16.50
CA ILE A 275 -4.22 15.89 16.38
C ILE A 275 -3.98 16.59 15.04
N LEU A 276 -2.72 16.64 14.57
CA LEU A 276 -2.32 17.29 13.33
C LEU A 276 -2.59 16.42 12.09
#